data_c67f87a4705345ab9c8f39c1aecfc8d4
#
_entry.id   c67f87a4705345ab9c8f39c1aecfc8d4
#
_cell.length_a   1.000
_cell.length_b   1.000
_cell.length_c   1.000
_cell.angle_alpha   90.00
_cell.angle_beta   90.00
_cell.angle_gamma   90.00
#
_symmetry.space_group_name_H-M   'P 1'
#
loop_
_entity.id
_entity.type
_entity.pdbx_description
1 polymer ?
#
loop_
_entity_poly.entity_id
_entity_poly.type
_entity_poly.pdbx_seq_one_letter_code
_entity_poly.pdbx_strand_id
1 'polypeptide(L)' 'MPVNQQLLLDNRPVGEAIASNFKLVSTDTPALQDGQVLVRHHFLSLDPYMRMRMSDSKSYAAPQPLGEVMIGVTAGEVV' A
#
# COMPACT_ATOMS: atom_id res chain seq x y z
N MET A 1 -12.77 5.10 16.55
CA MET A 1 -11.59 5.24 15.69
C MET A 1 -12.01 5.28 14.23
N PRO A 2 -11.38 6.11 13.38
CA PRO A 2 -11.71 6.12 11.96
C PRO A 2 -11.43 4.78 11.30
N VAL A 3 -12.20 4.47 10.28
CA VAL A 3 -11.97 3.28 9.47
C VAL A 3 -10.78 3.54 8.54
N ASN A 4 -9.86 2.58 8.47
CA ASN A 4 -8.72 2.60 7.57
C ASN A 4 -8.98 1.67 6.39
N GLN A 5 -8.92 2.21 5.18
CA GLN A 5 -9.02 1.42 3.97
C GLN A 5 -7.62 1.09 3.48
N GLN A 6 -7.37 -0.19 3.22
CA GLN A 6 -6.07 -0.69 2.79
C GLN A 6 -6.19 -1.38 1.44
N LEU A 7 -5.26 -1.09 0.55
CA LEU A 7 -5.15 -1.77 -0.73
C LEU A 7 -4.02 -2.79 -0.64
N LEU A 8 -4.39 -4.06 -0.69
CA LEU A 8 -3.45 -5.17 -0.60
C LEU A 8 -3.09 -5.68 -1.98
N LEU A 9 -1.86 -6.14 -2.17
CA LEU A 9 -1.48 -6.86 -3.37
C LEU A 9 -1.90 -8.32 -3.19
N ASP A 10 -2.92 -8.74 -3.93
CA ASP A 10 -3.52 -10.08 -3.80
C ASP A 10 -2.82 -11.12 -4.68
N ASN A 11 -2.38 -10.72 -5.85
CA ASN A 11 -1.63 -11.57 -6.76
C ASN A 11 -0.73 -10.72 -7.65
N ARG A 12 0.25 -11.36 -8.28
CA ARG A 12 1.21 -10.64 -9.10
C ARG A 12 0.69 -10.41 -10.50
N PRO A 13 0.75 -9.16 -11.02
CA PRO A 13 0.29 -8.86 -12.36
C PRO A 13 1.20 -9.52 -13.41
N VAL A 14 0.57 -9.94 -14.51
CA VAL A 14 1.25 -10.41 -15.72
C VAL A 14 1.03 -9.34 -16.78
N GLY A 15 2.10 -8.63 -17.17
CA GLY A 15 1.97 -7.46 -18.04
C GLY A 15 1.44 -6.26 -17.26
N GLU A 16 0.40 -5.61 -17.77
CA GLU A 16 -0.20 -4.46 -17.12
C GLU A 16 -0.93 -4.85 -15.85
N ALA A 17 -0.78 -4.05 -14.78
CA ALA A 17 -1.52 -4.26 -13.55
C ALA A 17 -2.99 -3.93 -13.77
N ILE A 18 -3.88 -4.80 -13.26
CA ILE A 18 -5.33 -4.65 -13.37
C ILE A 18 -5.96 -4.69 -11.99
N ALA A 19 -7.23 -4.28 -11.88
CA ALA A 19 -7.91 -4.19 -10.59
C ALA A 19 -7.93 -5.50 -9.82
N SER A 20 -8.04 -6.64 -10.49
CA SER A 20 -8.06 -7.96 -9.86
C SER A 20 -6.73 -8.36 -9.19
N ASN A 21 -5.65 -7.62 -9.43
CA ASN A 21 -4.39 -7.84 -8.72
C ASN A 21 -4.44 -7.32 -7.27
N PHE A 22 -5.44 -6.54 -6.92
CA PHE A 22 -5.55 -5.86 -5.64
C PHE A 22 -6.80 -6.26 -4.89
N LYS A 23 -6.74 -6.14 -3.58
CA LYS A 23 -7.89 -6.35 -2.70
C LYS A 23 -8.03 -5.14 -1.77
N LEU A 24 -9.19 -4.50 -1.80
CA LEU A 24 -9.50 -3.39 -0.89
C LEU A 24 -10.14 -3.95 0.37
N VAL A 25 -9.55 -3.64 1.52
CA VAL A 25 -10.07 -4.05 2.83
C VAL A 25 -10.24 -2.84 3.73
N SER A 26 -11.20 -2.92 4.64
CA SER A 26 -11.44 -1.89 5.64
C SER A 26 -11.14 -2.46 7.03
N THR A 27 -10.38 -1.72 7.81
CA THR A 27 -10.02 -2.09 9.17
C THR A 27 -10.20 -0.90 10.10
N ASP A 28 -10.30 -1.15 11.39
CA ASP A 28 -10.29 -0.07 12.38
C ASP A 28 -8.87 0.47 12.53
N THR A 29 -8.77 1.79 12.68
CA THR A 29 -7.49 2.42 12.98
C THR A 29 -7.07 2.01 14.39
N PRO A 30 -5.86 1.46 14.60
CA PRO A 30 -5.40 1.08 15.92
C PRO A 30 -5.14 2.30 16.80
N ALA A 31 -5.12 2.10 18.11
CA ALA A 31 -4.76 3.14 19.05
C ALA A 31 -3.29 3.54 18.85
N LEU A 32 -3.03 4.84 18.97
CA LEU A 32 -1.67 5.36 18.84
C LEU A 32 -0.83 4.96 20.04
N GLN A 33 0.43 4.62 19.77
CA GLN A 33 1.44 4.36 20.79
C GLN A 33 2.44 5.52 20.82
N ASP A 34 3.29 5.57 21.84
CA ASP A 34 4.30 6.61 21.95
C ASP A 34 5.20 6.63 20.71
N GLY A 35 5.44 7.82 20.19
CA GLY A 35 6.26 8.01 18.99
C GLY A 35 5.52 7.82 17.68
N GLN A 36 4.24 7.51 17.71
CA GLN A 36 3.42 7.35 16.52
C GLN A 36 2.54 8.57 16.27
N VAL A 37 2.20 8.80 15.01
CA VAL A 37 1.24 9.82 14.60
C VAL A 37 0.20 9.20 13.68
N LEU A 38 -1.02 9.75 13.68
CA LEU A 38 -2.06 9.37 12.74
C LEU A 38 -2.06 10.38 11.60
N VAL A 39 -1.94 9.89 10.37
CA VAL A 39 -1.91 10.73 9.17
C VAL A 39 -3.13 10.41 8.31
N ARG A 40 -3.86 11.45 7.92
CA ARG A 40 -4.91 11.33 6.92
C ARG A 40 -4.31 11.61 5.56
N HIS A 41 -4.24 10.57 4.72
CA HIS A 41 -3.69 10.71 3.37
C HIS A 41 -4.68 11.43 2.45
N HIS A 42 -4.20 12.39 1.69
CA HIS A 42 -4.99 13.11 0.70
C HIS A 42 -4.59 12.72 -0.73
N PHE A 43 -3.32 12.39 -0.94
CA PHE A 43 -2.78 12.08 -2.26
C PHE A 43 -1.87 10.87 -2.17
N LEU A 44 -1.92 10.04 -3.21
CA LEU A 44 -1.01 8.90 -3.40
C LEU A 44 -0.24 9.12 -4.69
N SER A 45 1.08 9.08 -4.61
CA SER A 45 1.92 9.15 -5.80
C SER A 45 1.93 7.81 -6.52
N LEU A 46 1.78 7.82 -7.83
CA LEU A 46 1.88 6.62 -8.67
C LEU A 46 3.21 6.66 -9.41
N ASP A 47 4.10 5.76 -9.02
CA ASP A 47 5.49 5.76 -9.49
C ASP A 47 5.87 4.42 -10.12
N PRO A 48 6.77 4.41 -11.12
CA PRO A 48 7.15 3.17 -11.80
C PRO A 48 7.71 2.08 -10.89
N TYR A 49 8.41 2.43 -9.83
CA TYR A 49 9.01 1.44 -8.92
C TYR A 49 7.94 0.54 -8.27
N MET A 50 6.73 1.04 -8.10
CA MET A 50 5.63 0.28 -7.47
C MET A 50 5.30 -0.95 -8.31
N ARG A 51 5.25 -0.80 -9.65
CA ARG A 51 5.01 -1.93 -10.55
C ARG A 51 6.15 -2.95 -10.51
N MET A 52 7.38 -2.47 -10.45
CA MET A 52 8.56 -3.36 -10.38
C MET A 52 8.54 -4.22 -9.13
N ARG A 53 8.12 -3.68 -7.99
CA ARG A 53 8.05 -4.41 -6.73
C ARG A 53 6.86 -5.38 -6.66
N MET A 54 5.89 -5.27 -7.55
CA MET A 54 4.79 -6.23 -7.66
C MET A 54 5.23 -7.55 -8.29
N SER A 55 6.34 -7.58 -8.98
CA SER A 55 6.88 -8.77 -9.63
C SER A 55 7.88 -9.48 -8.73
N ASP A 56 7.92 -10.82 -8.81
CA ASP A 56 8.88 -11.65 -8.07
C ASP A 56 10.16 -11.84 -8.90
N SER A 57 10.68 -10.73 -9.42
CA SER A 57 11.91 -10.72 -10.20
C SER A 57 13.01 -10.00 -9.43
N LYS A 58 14.27 -10.26 -9.82
CA LYS A 58 15.41 -9.58 -9.20
C LYS A 58 15.33 -8.09 -9.44
N SER A 59 15.47 -7.33 -8.38
CA SER A 59 15.41 -5.88 -8.36
C SER A 59 16.35 -5.37 -7.27
N TYR A 60 16.64 -4.07 -7.30
CA TYR A 60 17.41 -3.44 -6.22
C TYR A 60 16.65 -3.39 -4.89
N ALA A 61 15.36 -3.70 -4.89
CA ALA A 61 14.51 -3.73 -3.70
C ALA A 61 13.79 -5.07 -3.61
N ALA A 62 13.43 -5.48 -2.39
CA ALA A 62 12.66 -6.70 -2.16
C ALA A 62 11.29 -6.61 -2.84
N PRO A 63 10.74 -7.73 -3.36
CA PRO A 63 9.38 -7.72 -3.89
C PRO A 63 8.35 -7.36 -2.83
N GLN A 64 7.24 -6.76 -3.25
CA GLN A 64 6.11 -6.49 -2.38
C GLN A 64 5.49 -7.83 -1.94
N PRO A 65 5.36 -8.12 -0.64
CA PRO A 65 4.71 -9.34 -0.19
C PRO A 65 3.23 -9.39 -0.61
N LEU A 66 2.76 -10.57 -0.96
CA LEU A 66 1.34 -10.78 -1.24
C LEU A 66 0.52 -10.74 0.06
N GLY A 67 -0.70 -10.22 -0.03
CA GLY A 67 -1.61 -10.12 1.12
C GLY A 67 -1.29 -8.98 2.07
N GLU A 68 -0.30 -8.15 1.77
CA GLU A 68 0.06 -6.99 2.58
C GLU A 68 -0.26 -5.69 1.84
N VAL A 69 -0.33 -4.59 2.61
CA VAL A 69 -0.63 -3.27 2.07
C VAL A 69 0.43 -2.87 1.05
N MET A 70 -0.03 -2.37 -0.09
CA MET A 70 0.86 -1.87 -1.13
C MET A 70 1.71 -0.73 -0.61
N ILE A 71 2.98 -0.73 -1.00
CA ILE A 71 3.89 0.37 -0.73
C ILE A 71 3.51 1.59 -1.55
N GLY A 72 3.86 2.75 -1.04
CA GLY A 72 3.62 3.99 -1.76
C GLY A 72 4.12 5.19 -0.99
N VAL A 73 4.13 6.31 -1.65
CA VAL A 73 4.45 7.62 -1.08
C VAL A 73 3.20 8.47 -1.13
N THR A 74 2.86 9.08 -0.01
CA THR A 74 1.62 9.84 0.13
C THR A 74 1.91 11.24 0.64
N ALA A 75 0.96 12.15 0.42
CA ALA A 75 0.91 13.45 1.07
C ALA A 75 -0.39 13.52 1.86
N GLY A 76 -0.31 13.98 3.10
CA GLY A 76 -1.46 14.05 3.98
C GLY A 76 -1.22 14.99 5.15
N GLU A 77 -2.09 14.90 6.16
CA GLU A 77 -2.00 15.73 7.36
C GLU A 77 -2.01 14.86 8.61
N VAL A 78 -1.28 15.30 9.62
CA VAL A 78 -1.34 14.69 10.96
C VAL A 78 -2.65 15.09 11.62
N VAL A 79 -3.40 14.12 12.08
CA VAL A 79 -4.70 14.34 12.73
C VAL A 79 -4.70 13.92 14.18
#